data_37908b728272f930b93f2fddd4c5b13f
#
_entry.id   37908b728272f930b93f2fddd4c5b13f
#
_cell.length_a   1.000
_cell.length_b   1.000
_cell.length_c   1.000
_cell.angle_alpha   90.00
_cell.angle_beta   90.00
_cell.angle_gamma   90.00
#
_symmetry.space_group_name_H-M   'P 1'
#
loop_
_entity.id
_entity.type
_entity.pdbx_description
1 polymer ?
#
loop_
_entity_poly.entity_id
_entity_poly.type
_entity_poly.pdbx_seq_one_letter_code
_entity_poly.pdbx_strand_id
1 'polypeptide(L)'
;NLDQVAPVDDAQVQELVAAGTLPDRWIASRFARAAQAATEALAGYRMDDYARKLYDFFWSELCDWYLEMVKPRLRAQADAERQRTQRLLVYLFDRSLRLLHPMIPFVTEELWQALPHEGESVMMAPWPLGQARLQDEAAEAQMSLLMELVTTARRLRVEQGVAPGARVAVTLASADQELLRLAGEQADLVGLLARAAGLELLPLAQGQPPPPGAALLTWGEAAGYLVIAATLSPEDRCRERERLRAELGKLEAELARARSKLADPDFLEKAPPPVVAKVRDQQAELETKAAAARGRLAALGE
;
A
#
# COMPACT_ATOMS: atom_id res chain seq x y z
N ASN A 1 -17.24 15.71 0.88
CA ASN A 1 -17.09 16.22 2.27
C ASN A 1 -16.01 17.29 2.43
N LEU A 2 -15.61 17.97 1.34
CA LEU A 2 -14.68 19.12 1.37
C LEU A 2 -15.38 20.44 1.10
N ASP A 3 -16.66 20.44 0.77
CA ASP A 3 -17.47 21.58 0.28
C ASP A 3 -17.55 22.77 1.27
N GLN A 4 -17.25 22.54 2.54
CA GLN A 4 -17.25 23.57 3.60
C GLN A 4 -15.85 24.00 4.03
N VAL A 5 -14.82 23.52 3.36
CA VAL A 5 -13.42 23.82 3.67
C VAL A 5 -13.00 25.06 2.89
N ALA A 6 -12.51 26.08 3.57
CA ALA A 6 -11.97 27.26 2.87
C ALA A 6 -10.71 26.91 2.09
N PRO A 7 -10.46 27.54 0.94
CA PRO A 7 -9.18 27.46 0.23
C PRO A 7 -8.01 27.78 1.16
N VAL A 8 -6.87 27.16 0.93
CA VAL A 8 -5.68 27.29 1.77
C VAL A 8 -4.54 27.93 0.98
N ASP A 9 -4.00 29.01 1.52
CA ASP A 9 -2.85 29.68 0.92
C ASP A 9 -1.51 29.07 1.36
N ASP A 10 -0.44 29.56 0.75
CA ASP A 10 0.93 29.07 0.97
C ASP A 10 1.50 29.40 2.38
N ALA A 11 0.95 30.39 3.10
CA ALA A 11 1.34 30.67 4.46
C ALA A 11 0.62 29.73 5.44
N GLN A 12 -0.67 29.55 5.24
CA GLN A 12 -1.51 28.68 6.07
C GLN A 12 -1.09 27.23 6.00
N VAL A 13 -0.63 26.71 4.84
CA VAL A 13 -0.18 25.32 4.73
C VAL A 13 1.00 25.02 5.64
N GLN A 14 1.90 25.99 5.88
CA GLN A 14 3.02 25.77 6.80
C GLN A 14 2.55 25.50 8.23
N GLU A 15 1.59 26.28 8.71
CA GLU A 15 1.02 26.09 10.04
C GLU A 15 0.32 24.73 10.14
N LEU A 16 -0.42 24.35 9.08
CA LEU A 16 -1.07 23.03 9.01
C LEU A 16 -0.06 21.89 9.09
N VAL A 17 1.05 21.99 8.37
CA VAL A 17 2.10 20.98 8.30
C VAL A 17 2.91 20.93 9.59
N ALA A 18 3.25 22.08 10.18
CA ALA A 18 3.98 22.16 11.44
C ALA A 18 3.20 21.53 12.61
N ALA A 19 1.87 21.70 12.63
CA ALA A 19 0.99 21.08 13.60
C ALA A 19 0.52 19.67 13.18
N GLY A 20 0.98 19.17 12.04
CA GLY A 20 0.57 17.91 11.44
C GLY A 20 1.32 16.69 11.97
N THR A 21 0.86 15.53 11.57
CA THR A 21 1.50 14.23 11.84
C THR A 21 2.68 13.96 10.89
N LEU A 22 3.42 12.90 11.13
CA LEU A 22 4.50 12.47 10.23
C LEU A 22 4.03 12.30 8.76
N PRO A 23 2.90 11.64 8.45
CA PRO A 23 2.36 11.60 7.10
C PRO A 23 2.08 12.98 6.48
N ASP A 24 1.61 13.94 7.27
CA ASP A 24 1.29 15.29 6.77
C ASP A 24 2.57 16.05 6.38
N ARG A 25 3.60 15.97 7.20
CA ARG A 25 4.92 16.55 6.90
C ARG A 25 5.57 15.90 5.68
N TRP A 26 5.51 14.58 5.63
CA TRP A 26 6.01 13.80 4.50
C TRP A 26 5.36 14.21 3.19
N ILE A 27 4.03 14.18 3.09
CA ILE A 27 3.35 14.45 1.81
C ILE A 27 3.54 15.91 1.36
N ALA A 28 3.59 16.87 2.29
CA ALA A 28 3.89 18.26 1.97
C ALA A 28 5.32 18.42 1.43
N SER A 29 6.29 17.71 2.02
CA SER A 29 7.68 17.69 1.52
C SER A 29 7.75 17.09 0.11
N ARG A 30 7.08 15.96 -0.11
CA ARG A 30 7.02 15.31 -1.42
C ARG A 30 6.35 16.19 -2.48
N PHE A 31 5.26 16.88 -2.11
CA PHE A 31 4.63 17.86 -2.98
C PHE A 31 5.58 18.97 -3.38
N ALA A 32 6.29 19.57 -2.41
CA ALA A 32 7.24 20.65 -2.69
C ALA A 32 8.36 20.23 -3.66
N ARG A 33 8.89 19.02 -3.50
CA ARG A 33 9.89 18.45 -4.42
C ARG A 33 9.29 18.16 -5.80
N ALA A 34 8.08 17.60 -5.87
CA ALA A 34 7.40 17.31 -7.12
C ALA A 34 7.10 18.59 -7.91
N ALA A 35 6.61 19.64 -7.24
CA ALA A 35 6.33 20.94 -7.85
C ALA A 35 7.60 21.61 -8.40
N GLN A 36 8.70 21.57 -7.64
CA GLN A 36 9.99 22.06 -8.09
C GLN A 36 10.48 21.27 -9.32
N ALA A 37 10.53 19.94 -9.23
CA ALA A 37 11.00 19.08 -10.33
C ALA A 37 10.14 19.20 -11.58
N ALA A 38 8.82 19.34 -11.44
CA ALA A 38 7.92 19.57 -12.55
C ALA A 38 8.19 20.94 -13.22
N THR A 39 8.38 22.00 -12.43
CA THR A 39 8.71 23.34 -12.95
C THR A 39 10.02 23.32 -13.73
N GLU A 40 11.06 22.69 -13.18
CA GLU A 40 12.37 22.56 -13.84
C GLU A 40 12.30 21.71 -15.12
N ALA A 41 11.52 20.63 -15.11
CA ALA A 41 11.33 19.78 -16.29
C ALA A 41 10.59 20.53 -17.41
N LEU A 42 9.52 21.27 -17.06
CA LEU A 42 8.75 22.08 -18.00
C LEU A 42 9.61 23.21 -18.60
N ALA A 43 10.36 23.94 -17.79
CA ALA A 43 11.28 24.97 -18.23
C ALA A 43 12.38 24.42 -19.16
N GLY A 44 12.81 23.19 -18.94
CA GLY A 44 13.77 22.46 -19.77
C GLY A 44 13.20 21.69 -20.94
N TYR A 45 11.89 21.84 -21.24
CA TYR A 45 11.17 21.11 -22.30
C TYR A 45 11.25 19.57 -22.18
N ARG A 46 11.46 19.03 -20.98
CA ARG A 46 11.50 17.59 -20.70
C ARG A 46 10.10 17.09 -20.32
N MET A 47 9.24 16.90 -21.31
CA MET A 47 7.82 16.58 -21.09
C MET A 47 7.58 15.19 -20.50
N ASP A 48 8.45 14.22 -20.81
CA ASP A 48 8.42 12.89 -20.25
C ASP A 48 8.76 12.88 -18.74
N ASP A 49 9.81 13.62 -18.35
CA ASP A 49 10.18 13.83 -16.95
C ASP A 49 9.06 14.54 -16.17
N TYR A 50 8.50 15.59 -16.77
CA TYR A 50 7.37 16.33 -16.20
C TYR A 50 6.19 15.41 -15.89
N ALA A 51 5.75 14.65 -16.89
CA ALA A 51 4.63 13.71 -16.74
C ALA A 51 4.89 12.66 -15.66
N ARG A 52 6.08 12.04 -15.70
CA ARG A 52 6.45 10.99 -14.76
C ARG A 52 6.52 11.50 -13.32
N LYS A 53 7.17 12.66 -13.08
CA LYS A 53 7.29 13.24 -11.73
C LYS A 53 5.94 13.55 -11.11
N LEU A 54 5.01 14.10 -11.90
CA LEU A 54 3.65 14.39 -11.42
C LEU A 54 2.81 13.12 -11.22
N TYR A 55 2.95 12.13 -12.11
CA TYR A 55 2.29 10.84 -11.96
C TYR A 55 2.76 10.12 -10.69
N ASP A 56 4.06 10.02 -10.47
CA ASP A 56 4.64 9.36 -9.31
C ASP A 56 4.14 10.01 -8.01
N PHE A 57 4.17 11.34 -7.93
CA PHE A 57 3.66 12.05 -6.76
C PHE A 57 2.15 11.86 -6.59
N PHE A 58 1.37 12.20 -7.62
CA PHE A 58 -0.09 12.27 -7.48
C PHE A 58 -0.70 10.88 -7.26
N TRP A 59 -0.29 9.90 -8.07
CA TRP A 59 -0.87 8.57 -8.01
C TRP A 59 -0.23 7.73 -6.90
N SER A 60 1.09 7.55 -6.94
CA SER A 60 1.75 6.60 -6.05
C SER A 60 1.91 7.13 -4.62
N GLU A 61 2.13 8.44 -4.42
CA GLU A 61 2.36 8.98 -3.07
C GLU A 61 1.07 9.57 -2.46
N LEU A 62 0.37 10.46 -3.17
CA LEU A 62 -0.83 11.11 -2.64
C LEU A 62 -2.02 10.14 -2.58
N CYS A 63 -2.34 9.46 -3.71
CA CYS A 63 -3.53 8.60 -3.79
C CYS A 63 -3.32 7.24 -3.11
N ASP A 64 -2.24 6.52 -3.42
CA ASP A 64 -2.04 5.15 -2.91
C ASP A 64 -1.62 5.09 -1.45
N TRP A 65 -0.88 6.12 -0.96
CA TRP A 65 -0.40 6.12 0.41
C TRP A 65 -1.11 7.14 1.28
N TYR A 66 -0.99 8.43 0.99
CA TYR A 66 -1.46 9.45 1.92
C TYR A 66 -2.96 9.39 2.15
N LEU A 67 -3.78 9.22 1.10
CA LEU A 67 -5.23 9.09 1.26
C LEU A 67 -5.61 7.91 2.15
N GLU A 68 -4.92 6.77 2.03
CA GLU A 68 -5.18 5.61 2.90
C GLU A 68 -4.81 5.92 4.36
N MET A 69 -3.72 6.62 4.60
CA MET A 69 -3.26 7.00 5.94
C MET A 69 -4.24 7.94 6.65
N VAL A 70 -4.88 8.84 5.92
CA VAL A 70 -5.76 9.85 6.52
C VAL A 70 -7.22 9.42 6.63
N LYS A 71 -7.63 8.30 6.04
CA LYS A 71 -9.03 7.81 6.11
C LYS A 71 -9.61 7.75 7.52
N PRO A 72 -8.91 7.25 8.55
CA PRO A 72 -9.45 7.24 9.91
C PRO A 72 -9.75 8.64 10.44
N ARG A 73 -8.84 9.61 10.21
CA ARG A 73 -8.98 11.00 10.64
C ARG A 73 -10.16 11.69 9.95
N LEU A 74 -10.40 11.41 8.68
CA LEU A 74 -11.53 11.95 7.92
C LEU A 74 -12.89 11.38 8.37
N ARG A 75 -12.90 10.20 8.98
CA ARG A 75 -14.11 9.54 9.49
C ARG A 75 -14.41 9.88 10.95
N ALA A 76 -13.43 10.41 11.67
CA ALA A 76 -13.61 10.86 13.05
C ALA A 76 -14.70 11.92 13.15
N GLN A 77 -15.41 11.96 14.29
CA GLN A 77 -16.38 13.03 14.55
C GLN A 77 -15.65 14.34 14.72
N ALA A 78 -16.20 15.40 14.12
CA ALA A 78 -15.61 16.72 13.92
C ALA A 78 -14.69 17.19 15.05
N ASP A 79 -13.42 17.23 14.76
CA ASP A 79 -12.38 17.77 15.61
C ASP A 79 -11.38 18.62 14.81
N ALA A 80 -10.47 19.26 15.49
CA ALA A 80 -9.43 20.08 14.90
C ALA A 80 -8.51 19.27 13.94
N GLU A 81 -8.29 17.99 14.24
CA GLU A 81 -7.45 17.11 13.42
C GLU A 81 -8.11 16.79 12.06
N ARG A 82 -9.43 16.49 12.08
CA ARG A 82 -10.19 16.28 10.84
C ARG A 82 -10.16 17.53 9.97
N GLN A 83 -10.44 18.70 10.55
CA GLN A 83 -10.44 19.96 9.81
C GLN A 83 -9.05 20.27 9.21
N ARG A 84 -7.97 20.05 9.98
CA ARG A 84 -6.60 20.21 9.50
C ARG A 84 -6.31 19.28 8.33
N THR A 85 -6.69 18.00 8.44
CA THR A 85 -6.52 17.02 7.38
C THR A 85 -7.28 17.40 6.11
N GLN A 86 -8.53 17.86 6.24
CA GLN A 86 -9.34 18.32 5.11
C GLN A 86 -8.70 19.55 4.44
N ARG A 87 -8.24 20.53 5.21
CA ARG A 87 -7.57 21.72 4.67
C ARG A 87 -6.27 21.36 3.93
N LEU A 88 -5.45 20.45 4.48
CA LEU A 88 -4.24 19.99 3.80
C LEU A 88 -4.56 19.24 2.51
N LEU A 89 -5.60 18.42 2.50
CA LEU A 89 -6.05 17.73 1.27
C LEU A 89 -6.52 18.72 0.21
N VAL A 90 -7.32 19.74 0.58
CA VAL A 90 -7.74 20.80 -0.36
C VAL A 90 -6.53 21.48 -0.99
N TYR A 91 -5.53 21.86 -0.18
CA TYR A 91 -4.29 22.46 -0.68
C TYR A 91 -3.55 21.52 -1.66
N LEU A 92 -3.34 20.28 -1.28
CA LEU A 92 -2.60 19.31 -2.10
C LEU A 92 -3.31 19.03 -3.43
N PHE A 93 -4.63 18.83 -3.40
CA PHE A 93 -5.41 18.58 -4.62
C PHE A 93 -5.46 19.82 -5.52
N ASP A 94 -5.77 20.98 -4.97
CA ASP A 94 -5.79 22.22 -5.75
C ASP A 94 -4.48 22.45 -6.49
N ARG A 95 -3.36 22.43 -5.77
CA ARG A 95 -2.04 22.66 -6.33
C ARG A 95 -1.61 21.54 -7.31
N SER A 96 -1.95 20.30 -7.02
CA SER A 96 -1.64 19.18 -7.93
C SER A 96 -2.42 19.25 -9.24
N LEU A 97 -3.70 19.64 -9.20
CA LEU A 97 -4.50 19.82 -10.40
C LEU A 97 -3.97 20.96 -11.28
N ARG A 98 -3.50 22.06 -10.68
CA ARG A 98 -2.83 23.15 -11.41
C ARG A 98 -1.54 22.65 -12.10
N LEU A 99 -0.72 21.85 -11.42
CA LEU A 99 0.46 21.26 -12.03
C LEU A 99 0.12 20.27 -13.14
N LEU A 100 -0.94 19.49 -13.02
CA LEU A 100 -1.35 18.50 -14.03
C LEU A 100 -2.07 19.12 -15.23
N HIS A 101 -2.60 20.34 -15.10
CA HIS A 101 -3.45 20.98 -16.09
C HIS A 101 -2.82 21.10 -17.48
N PRO A 102 -1.53 21.43 -17.66
CA PRO A 102 -0.92 21.51 -18.99
C PRO A 102 -0.98 20.20 -19.78
N MET A 103 -1.07 19.06 -19.13
CA MET A 103 -1.11 17.74 -19.78
C MET A 103 -2.52 17.19 -19.96
N ILE A 104 -3.38 17.40 -18.98
CA ILE A 104 -4.73 16.83 -18.95
C ILE A 104 -5.78 17.89 -18.59
N PRO A 105 -5.94 18.95 -19.45
CA PRO A 105 -6.69 20.16 -19.10
C PRO A 105 -8.15 19.90 -18.75
N PHE A 106 -8.84 19.05 -19.49
CA PHE A 106 -10.28 18.86 -19.32
C PHE A 106 -10.64 18.21 -17.98
N VAL A 107 -9.96 17.13 -17.61
CA VAL A 107 -10.23 16.41 -16.36
C VAL A 107 -9.79 17.22 -15.13
N THR A 108 -8.70 17.98 -15.24
CA THR A 108 -8.23 18.81 -14.12
C THR A 108 -9.12 20.02 -13.91
N GLU A 109 -9.68 20.63 -14.95
CA GLU A 109 -10.69 21.68 -14.80
C GLU A 109 -11.94 21.14 -14.11
N GLU A 110 -12.50 20.04 -14.57
CA GLU A 110 -13.71 19.44 -14.01
C GLU A 110 -13.52 19.07 -12.52
N LEU A 111 -12.40 18.47 -12.17
CA LEU A 111 -12.08 18.12 -10.77
C LEU A 111 -11.84 19.37 -9.92
N TRP A 112 -11.19 20.40 -10.47
CA TRP A 112 -10.87 21.61 -9.75
C TRP A 112 -12.13 22.43 -9.45
N GLN A 113 -13.09 22.49 -10.39
CA GLN A 113 -14.39 23.13 -10.17
C GLN A 113 -15.21 22.44 -9.05
N ALA A 114 -14.94 21.16 -8.77
CA ALA A 114 -15.57 20.43 -7.68
C ALA A 114 -14.88 20.62 -6.32
N LEU A 115 -13.73 21.29 -6.28
CA LEU A 115 -12.99 21.57 -5.03
C LEU A 115 -13.29 23.00 -4.55
N PRO A 116 -13.11 23.29 -3.25
CA PRO A 116 -13.02 24.66 -2.77
C PRO A 116 -11.81 25.37 -3.41
N HIS A 117 -12.06 26.40 -4.19
CA HIS A 117 -11.05 27.15 -4.94
C HIS A 117 -11.40 28.63 -5.05
N GLU A 118 -10.44 29.44 -5.52
CA GLU A 118 -10.60 30.83 -5.87
C GLU A 118 -10.33 31.02 -7.37
N GLY A 119 -11.15 31.83 -8.05
CA GLY A 119 -11.04 32.12 -9.49
C GLY A 119 -12.05 31.34 -10.34
N GLU A 120 -12.09 31.66 -11.63
CA GLU A 120 -13.08 31.12 -12.57
C GLU A 120 -12.64 29.81 -13.22
N SER A 121 -11.33 29.61 -13.38
CA SER A 121 -10.75 28.45 -14.07
C SER A 121 -9.34 28.14 -13.53
N VAL A 122 -9.01 26.86 -13.48
CA VAL A 122 -7.65 26.41 -13.10
C VAL A 122 -6.59 26.96 -14.05
N MET A 123 -6.96 27.24 -15.31
CA MET A 123 -6.06 27.82 -16.30
C MET A 123 -5.56 29.22 -15.92
N MET A 124 -6.35 29.99 -15.19
CA MET A 124 -6.01 31.33 -14.71
C MET A 124 -5.38 31.33 -13.32
N ALA A 125 -5.36 30.18 -12.65
CA ALA A 125 -4.79 30.06 -11.31
C ALA A 125 -3.26 30.19 -11.34
N PRO A 126 -2.63 30.78 -10.32
CA PRO A 126 -1.17 30.90 -10.25
C PRO A 126 -0.48 29.52 -10.28
N TRP A 127 0.64 29.46 -11.00
CA TRP A 127 1.48 28.25 -11.04
C TRP A 127 2.04 27.91 -9.66
N PRO A 128 1.87 26.65 -9.18
CA PRO A 128 2.38 26.25 -7.87
C PRO A 128 3.90 26.15 -7.89
N LEU A 129 4.54 26.86 -7.00
CA LEU A 129 5.99 26.76 -6.81
C LEU A 129 6.31 25.80 -5.68
N GLY A 130 7.35 25.00 -5.85
CA GLY A 130 7.88 24.14 -4.78
C GLY A 130 8.46 24.99 -3.65
N GLN A 131 7.83 24.93 -2.47
CA GLN A 131 8.28 25.71 -1.30
C GLN A 131 9.36 24.94 -0.54
N ALA A 132 10.62 25.38 -0.63
CA ALA A 132 11.74 24.75 0.08
C ALA A 132 11.49 24.58 1.59
N ARG A 133 10.74 25.50 2.19
CA ARG A 133 10.38 25.46 3.63
C ARG A 133 9.43 24.32 4.02
N LEU A 134 8.77 23.67 3.06
CA LEU A 134 7.96 22.47 3.31
C LEU A 134 8.80 21.19 3.18
N GLN A 135 10.03 21.27 2.70
CA GLN A 135 10.89 20.08 2.57
C GLN A 135 11.36 19.62 3.95
N ASP A 136 11.12 18.35 4.25
CA ASP A 136 11.46 17.69 5.52
C ASP A 136 12.08 16.32 5.21
N GLU A 137 13.41 16.32 5.08
CA GLU A 137 14.17 15.10 4.76
C GLU A 137 14.05 14.03 5.84
N ALA A 138 13.92 14.45 7.09
CA ALA A 138 13.75 13.53 8.21
C ALA A 138 12.38 12.82 8.11
N ALA A 139 11.30 13.55 7.81
CA ALA A 139 9.99 12.95 7.60
C ALA A 139 9.98 12.03 6.36
N GLU A 140 10.68 12.39 5.29
CA GLU A 140 10.81 11.54 4.10
C GLU A 140 11.52 10.22 4.41
N ALA A 141 12.65 10.28 5.13
CA ALA A 141 13.39 9.08 5.54
C ALA A 141 12.57 8.18 6.47
N GLN A 142 11.88 8.75 7.46
CA GLN A 142 11.03 8.00 8.38
C GLN A 142 9.84 7.34 7.67
N MET A 143 9.19 8.06 6.76
CA MET A 143 8.09 7.47 5.98
C MET A 143 8.56 6.39 5.01
N SER A 144 9.73 6.54 4.40
CA SER A 144 10.32 5.52 3.55
C SER A 144 10.48 4.18 4.30
N LEU A 145 10.99 4.23 5.55
CA LEU A 145 11.07 3.04 6.39
C LEU A 145 9.70 2.42 6.66
N LEU A 146 8.70 3.22 7.06
CA LEU A 146 7.37 2.72 7.37
C LEU A 146 6.69 2.10 6.14
N MET A 147 6.87 2.72 4.98
CA MET A 147 6.35 2.19 3.71
C MET A 147 7.02 0.86 3.33
N GLU A 148 8.33 0.72 3.55
CA GLU A 148 9.06 -0.53 3.36
C GLU A 148 8.58 -1.62 4.31
N LEU A 149 8.39 -1.28 5.60
CA LEU A 149 7.85 -2.20 6.61
C LEU A 149 6.45 -2.69 6.19
N VAL A 150 5.55 -1.78 5.81
CA VAL A 150 4.20 -2.12 5.36
C VAL A 150 4.23 -2.98 4.09
N THR A 151 5.08 -2.63 3.13
CA THR A 151 5.22 -3.36 1.86
C THR A 151 5.74 -4.77 2.11
N THR A 152 6.75 -4.92 2.97
CA THR A 152 7.29 -6.22 3.37
C THR A 152 6.24 -7.06 4.11
N ALA A 153 5.48 -6.46 5.03
CA ALA A 153 4.39 -7.16 5.70
C ALA A 153 3.31 -7.63 4.71
N ARG A 154 2.94 -6.79 3.75
CA ARG A 154 1.96 -7.15 2.69
C ARG A 154 2.50 -8.28 1.81
N ARG A 155 3.77 -8.25 1.43
CA ARG A 155 4.43 -9.33 0.66
C ARG A 155 4.41 -10.65 1.43
N LEU A 156 4.84 -10.65 2.71
CA LEU A 156 4.80 -11.84 3.56
C LEU A 156 3.38 -12.41 3.70
N ARG A 157 2.35 -11.55 3.82
CA ARG A 157 0.94 -11.99 3.84
C ARG A 157 0.55 -12.78 2.59
N VAL A 158 0.99 -12.31 1.42
CA VAL A 158 0.72 -13.01 0.14
C VAL A 158 1.48 -14.34 0.10
N GLU A 159 2.77 -14.33 0.43
CA GLU A 159 3.63 -15.52 0.45
C GLU A 159 3.11 -16.60 1.40
N GLN A 160 2.61 -16.20 2.58
CA GLN A 160 2.02 -17.12 3.56
C GLN A 160 0.54 -17.43 3.29
N GLY A 161 -0.04 -16.91 2.22
CA GLY A 161 -1.42 -17.17 1.83
C GLY A 161 -2.47 -16.65 2.82
N VAL A 162 -2.16 -15.58 3.54
CA VAL A 162 -3.11 -14.95 4.48
C VAL A 162 -4.30 -14.37 3.71
N ALA A 163 -5.51 -14.68 4.16
CA ALA A 163 -6.73 -14.16 3.54
C ALA A 163 -6.74 -12.61 3.53
N PRO A 164 -7.25 -11.96 2.46
CA PRO A 164 -7.20 -10.50 2.32
C PRO A 164 -7.84 -9.71 3.48
N GLY A 165 -8.87 -10.28 4.14
CA GLY A 165 -9.58 -9.66 5.27
C GLY A 165 -8.98 -9.96 6.64
N ALA A 166 -8.10 -10.96 6.76
CA ALA A 166 -7.55 -11.37 8.05
C ALA A 166 -6.54 -10.34 8.58
N ARG A 167 -6.54 -10.13 9.90
CA ARG A 167 -5.47 -9.40 10.58
C ARG A 167 -4.39 -10.38 11.04
N VAL A 168 -3.13 -9.93 11.01
CA VAL A 168 -1.97 -10.73 11.43
C VAL A 168 -1.22 -10.00 12.54
N ALA A 169 -0.59 -10.74 13.46
CA ALA A 169 0.41 -10.14 14.31
C ALA A 169 1.68 -9.90 13.48
N VAL A 170 2.26 -8.73 13.64
CA VAL A 170 3.52 -8.34 12.98
C VAL A 170 4.56 -8.14 14.06
N THR A 171 5.69 -8.83 13.98
CA THR A 171 6.83 -8.65 14.89
C THR A 171 7.98 -8.04 14.08
N LEU A 172 8.48 -6.89 14.53
CA LEU A 172 9.71 -6.28 14.03
C LEU A 172 10.85 -6.55 15.02
N ALA A 173 11.83 -7.32 14.60
CA ALA A 173 13.01 -7.63 15.39
C ALA A 173 14.23 -6.85 14.87
N SER A 174 14.95 -6.13 15.72
CA SER A 174 16.16 -5.39 15.32
C SER A 174 17.10 -5.17 16.49
N ALA A 175 18.39 -5.04 16.19
CA ALA A 175 19.39 -4.53 17.13
C ALA A 175 19.41 -2.98 17.15
N ASP A 176 18.81 -2.33 16.17
CA ASP A 176 18.72 -0.88 16.07
C ASP A 176 17.52 -0.36 16.87
N GLN A 177 17.81 0.36 17.95
CA GLN A 177 16.78 0.90 18.84
C GLN A 177 16.02 2.07 18.23
N GLU A 178 16.64 2.86 17.36
CA GLU A 178 15.97 4.00 16.69
C GLU A 178 14.93 3.49 15.70
N LEU A 179 15.24 2.45 14.95
CA LEU A 179 14.31 1.77 14.08
C LEU A 179 13.11 1.21 14.86
N LEU A 180 13.36 0.55 15.98
CA LEU A 180 12.28 0.05 16.85
C LEU A 180 11.44 1.18 17.45
N ARG A 181 12.08 2.26 17.93
CA ARG A 181 11.39 3.43 18.48
C ARG A 181 10.45 4.05 17.42
N LEU A 182 10.96 4.33 16.23
CA LEU A 182 10.17 4.92 15.15
C LEU A 182 8.98 4.04 14.74
N ALA A 183 9.22 2.73 14.58
CA ALA A 183 8.16 1.78 14.25
C ALA A 183 7.09 1.73 15.36
N GLY A 184 7.52 1.80 16.63
CA GLY A 184 6.62 1.84 17.78
C GLY A 184 5.77 3.10 17.85
N GLU A 185 6.35 4.27 17.59
CA GLU A 185 5.64 5.55 17.54
C GLU A 185 4.57 5.58 16.43
N GLN A 186 4.75 4.79 15.38
CA GLN A 186 3.84 4.69 14.24
C GLN A 186 3.09 3.35 14.17
N ALA A 187 2.98 2.63 15.31
CA ALA A 187 2.36 1.30 15.35
C ALA A 187 0.92 1.27 14.82
N ASP A 188 0.13 2.29 15.12
CA ASP A 188 -1.24 2.42 14.63
C ASP A 188 -1.29 2.58 13.11
N LEU A 189 -0.38 3.35 12.54
CA LEU A 189 -0.27 3.54 11.09
C LEU A 189 0.15 2.24 10.40
N VAL A 190 1.11 1.52 10.95
CA VAL A 190 1.51 0.20 10.47
C VAL A 190 0.34 -0.77 10.58
N GLY A 191 -0.36 -0.79 11.72
CA GLY A 191 -1.56 -1.61 11.96
C GLY A 191 -2.65 -1.38 10.91
N LEU A 192 -2.91 -0.11 10.58
CA LEU A 192 -3.87 0.28 9.56
C LEU A 192 -3.47 -0.23 8.17
N LEU A 193 -2.25 0.10 7.74
CA LEU A 193 -1.80 -0.10 6.37
C LEU A 193 -1.41 -1.55 6.06
N ALA A 194 -0.80 -2.26 7.01
CA ALA A 194 -0.44 -3.67 6.89
C ALA A 194 -1.60 -4.62 7.25
N ARG A 195 -2.73 -4.08 7.74
CA ARG A 195 -3.81 -4.86 8.37
C ARG A 195 -3.28 -5.76 9.50
N ALA A 196 -2.39 -5.20 10.32
CA ALA A 196 -1.87 -5.88 11.48
C ALA A 196 -2.87 -5.82 12.64
N ALA A 197 -2.91 -6.89 13.45
CA ALA A 197 -3.64 -6.93 14.71
C ALA A 197 -2.88 -6.15 15.80
N GLY A 198 -1.56 -6.04 15.63
CA GLY A 198 -0.63 -5.29 16.48
C GLY A 198 0.77 -5.36 15.89
N LEU A 199 1.63 -4.46 16.34
CA LEU A 199 3.06 -4.46 16.05
C LEU A 199 3.82 -4.78 17.34
N GLU A 200 4.49 -5.92 17.37
CA GLU A 200 5.39 -6.30 18.44
C GLU A 200 6.82 -5.89 18.08
N LEU A 201 7.54 -5.32 19.03
CA LEU A 201 8.92 -4.88 18.85
C LEU A 201 9.84 -5.81 19.66
N LEU A 202 10.76 -6.48 18.98
CA LEU A 202 11.69 -7.43 19.57
C LEU A 202 13.12 -6.90 19.47
N PRO A 203 13.71 -6.36 20.55
CA PRO A 203 15.11 -6.00 20.56
C PRO A 203 16.01 -7.24 20.40
N LEU A 204 16.96 -7.19 19.47
CA LEU A 204 17.97 -8.21 19.28
C LEU A 204 19.31 -7.76 19.85
N ALA A 205 20.10 -8.68 20.39
CA ALA A 205 21.49 -8.41 20.67
C ALA A 205 22.31 -8.32 19.37
N GLN A 206 23.42 -7.56 19.40
CA GLN A 206 24.33 -7.50 18.25
C GLN A 206 24.81 -8.90 17.87
N GLY A 207 24.69 -9.27 16.60
CA GLY A 207 25.07 -10.59 16.11
C GLY A 207 24.08 -11.71 16.41
N GLN A 208 22.96 -11.44 17.06
CA GLN A 208 21.90 -12.42 17.25
C GLN A 208 21.26 -12.80 15.91
N PRO A 209 21.08 -14.10 15.63
CA PRO A 209 20.43 -14.52 14.38
C PRO A 209 18.98 -14.06 14.31
N PRO A 210 18.47 -13.80 13.11
CA PRO A 210 17.07 -13.41 12.91
C PRO A 210 16.12 -14.53 13.35
N PRO A 211 14.87 -14.16 13.73
CA PRO A 211 13.83 -15.15 13.99
C PRO A 211 13.57 -16.03 12.75
N PRO A 212 13.20 -17.30 12.92
CA PRO A 212 12.89 -18.20 11.81
C PRO A 212 11.78 -17.63 10.93
N GLY A 213 11.96 -17.70 9.59
CA GLY A 213 10.98 -17.22 8.62
C GLY A 213 10.85 -15.70 8.51
N ALA A 214 11.79 -14.96 9.11
CA ALA A 214 11.80 -13.51 9.03
C ALA A 214 12.26 -13.00 7.65
N ALA A 215 11.61 -11.94 7.16
CA ALA A 215 12.08 -11.18 6.01
C ALA A 215 12.98 -10.04 6.45
N LEU A 216 14.06 -9.83 5.73
CA LEU A 216 14.98 -8.71 5.96
C LEU A 216 14.32 -7.39 5.57
N LEU A 217 14.46 -6.40 6.42
CA LEU A 217 14.12 -5.01 6.23
C LEU A 217 15.39 -4.18 6.39
N THR A 218 15.70 -3.30 5.44
CA THR A 218 16.88 -2.43 5.51
C THR A 218 16.48 -0.96 5.50
N TRP A 219 17.12 -0.16 6.37
CA TRP A 219 16.90 1.27 6.43
C TRP A 219 18.23 1.98 6.71
N GLY A 220 18.81 2.57 5.66
CA GLY A 220 20.18 3.08 5.73
C GLY A 220 21.15 1.95 6.09
N GLU A 221 21.88 2.10 7.18
CA GLU A 221 22.78 1.06 7.73
C GLU A 221 22.08 0.12 8.72
N ALA A 222 20.85 0.45 9.14
CA ALA A 222 20.07 -0.37 10.07
C ALA A 222 19.44 -1.57 9.37
N ALA A 223 19.41 -2.70 10.05
CA ALA A 223 18.72 -3.90 9.62
C ALA A 223 17.65 -4.32 10.63
N GLY A 224 16.47 -4.64 10.11
CA GLY A 224 15.39 -5.24 10.86
C GLY A 224 14.94 -6.54 10.22
N TYR A 225 14.23 -7.33 10.98
CA TYR A 225 13.68 -8.61 10.55
C TYR A 225 12.18 -8.62 10.84
N LEU A 226 11.38 -8.80 9.81
CA LEU A 226 9.92 -8.80 9.92
C LEU A 226 9.39 -10.22 9.90
N VAL A 227 8.59 -10.55 10.91
CA VAL A 227 7.84 -11.80 10.98
C VAL A 227 6.37 -11.47 11.02
N ILE A 228 5.55 -12.22 10.31
CA ILE A 228 4.11 -12.19 10.51
C ILE A 228 3.64 -13.53 11.06
N ALA A 229 2.74 -13.48 12.04
CA ALA A 229 2.04 -14.65 12.52
C ALA A 229 0.55 -14.49 12.19
N ALA A 230 0.01 -15.44 11.48
CA ALA A 230 -1.44 -15.48 11.22
C ALA A 230 -2.16 -15.73 12.56
N THR A 231 -2.48 -14.69 13.30
CA THR A 231 -3.37 -14.77 14.45
C THR A 231 -4.81 -14.82 13.93
N LEU A 232 -5.18 -15.97 13.40
CA LEU A 232 -6.59 -16.23 13.18
C LEU A 232 -7.23 -16.42 14.55
N SER A 233 -8.30 -15.68 14.84
CA SER A 233 -9.15 -16.03 15.98
C SER A 233 -9.61 -17.48 15.84
N PRO A 234 -9.98 -18.18 16.91
CA PRO A 234 -10.52 -19.53 16.80
C PRO A 234 -11.68 -19.62 15.78
N GLU A 235 -12.52 -18.59 15.72
CA GLU A 235 -13.63 -18.50 14.77
C GLU A 235 -13.16 -18.28 13.33
N ASP A 236 -12.18 -17.41 13.11
CA ASP A 236 -11.62 -17.16 11.79
C ASP A 236 -10.81 -18.36 11.29
N ARG A 237 -10.12 -19.08 12.18
CA ARG A 237 -9.49 -20.37 11.87
C ARG A 237 -10.53 -21.40 11.40
N CYS A 238 -11.65 -21.48 12.09
CA CYS A 238 -12.73 -22.40 11.71
C CYS A 238 -13.29 -22.06 10.32
N ARG A 239 -13.60 -20.79 10.06
CA ARG A 239 -14.10 -20.31 8.76
C ARG A 239 -13.10 -20.54 7.63
N GLU A 240 -11.82 -20.25 7.87
CA GLU A 240 -10.78 -20.45 6.86
C GLU A 240 -10.52 -21.93 6.58
N ARG A 241 -10.59 -22.78 7.60
CA ARG A 241 -10.55 -24.26 7.43
C ARG A 241 -11.71 -24.75 6.59
N GLU A 242 -12.93 -24.29 6.87
CA GLU A 242 -14.12 -24.64 6.07
C GLU A 242 -13.98 -24.19 4.62
N ARG A 243 -13.49 -22.97 4.40
CA ARG A 243 -13.24 -22.44 3.05
C ARG A 243 -12.22 -23.29 2.30
N LEU A 244 -11.07 -23.56 2.93
CA LEU A 244 -9.98 -24.37 2.34
C LEU A 244 -10.44 -25.82 2.07
N ARG A 245 -11.25 -26.42 2.93
CA ARG A 245 -11.84 -27.74 2.70
C ARG A 245 -12.78 -27.73 1.50
N ALA A 246 -13.61 -26.71 1.37
CA ALA A 246 -14.52 -26.56 0.23
C ALA A 246 -13.74 -26.35 -1.09
N GLU A 247 -12.67 -25.56 -1.06
CA GLU A 247 -11.78 -25.32 -2.18
C GLU A 247 -11.05 -26.61 -2.59
N LEU A 248 -10.48 -27.32 -1.61
CA LEU A 248 -9.81 -28.60 -1.83
C LEU A 248 -10.77 -29.64 -2.44
N GLY A 249 -11.98 -29.73 -1.93
CA GLY A 249 -12.99 -30.63 -2.49
C GLY A 249 -13.34 -30.35 -3.95
N LYS A 250 -13.39 -29.07 -4.36
CA LYS A 250 -13.56 -28.70 -5.77
C LYS A 250 -12.37 -29.11 -6.63
N LEU A 251 -11.15 -28.80 -6.17
CA LEU A 251 -9.91 -29.14 -6.88
C LEU A 251 -9.75 -30.67 -7.02
N GLU A 252 -10.08 -31.43 -5.98
CA GLU A 252 -10.04 -32.91 -6.02
C GLU A 252 -11.07 -33.50 -6.97
N ALA A 253 -12.28 -32.91 -7.02
CA ALA A 253 -13.30 -33.33 -7.99
C ALA A 253 -12.88 -33.05 -9.44
N GLU A 254 -12.28 -31.89 -9.70
CA GLU A 254 -11.73 -31.55 -11.03
C GLU A 254 -10.56 -32.46 -11.39
N LEU A 255 -9.67 -32.73 -10.44
CA LEU A 255 -8.54 -33.64 -10.62
C LEU A 255 -9.01 -35.08 -10.93
N ALA A 256 -10.04 -35.56 -10.22
CA ALA A 256 -10.62 -36.86 -10.49
C ALA A 256 -11.21 -36.95 -11.91
N ARG A 257 -11.86 -35.90 -12.40
CA ARG A 257 -12.37 -35.81 -13.77
C ARG A 257 -11.23 -35.83 -14.81
N ALA A 258 -10.16 -35.08 -14.56
CA ALA A 258 -8.99 -35.05 -15.45
C ALA A 258 -8.31 -36.42 -15.50
N ARG A 259 -8.13 -37.06 -14.35
CA ARG A 259 -7.56 -38.42 -14.24
C ARG A 259 -8.45 -39.48 -14.92
N SER A 260 -9.76 -39.40 -14.73
CA SER A 260 -10.70 -40.32 -15.40
C SER A 260 -10.61 -40.21 -16.92
N LYS A 261 -10.54 -38.97 -17.47
CA LYS A 261 -10.35 -38.76 -18.91
C LYS A 261 -9.04 -39.35 -19.43
N LEU A 262 -7.96 -39.19 -18.68
CA LEU A 262 -6.62 -39.70 -19.07
C LEU A 262 -6.49 -41.21 -18.84
N ALA A 263 -7.36 -41.83 -18.04
CA ALA A 263 -7.44 -43.27 -17.84
C ALA A 263 -8.35 -43.97 -18.87
N ASP A 264 -9.12 -43.23 -19.63
CA ASP A 264 -10.04 -43.76 -20.63
C ASP A 264 -9.27 -44.06 -21.94
N PRO A 265 -9.16 -45.35 -22.33
CA PRO A 265 -8.45 -45.74 -23.56
C PRO A 265 -9.08 -45.17 -24.83
N ASP A 266 -10.40 -45.05 -24.87
CA ASP A 266 -11.13 -44.50 -26.02
C ASP A 266 -10.83 -43.00 -26.19
N PHE A 267 -10.66 -42.27 -25.10
CA PHE A 267 -10.25 -40.86 -25.14
C PHE A 267 -8.82 -40.72 -25.66
N LEU A 268 -7.88 -41.56 -25.20
CA LEU A 268 -6.47 -41.49 -25.60
C LEU A 268 -6.27 -41.87 -27.07
N GLU A 269 -7.10 -42.75 -27.61
CA GLU A 269 -7.02 -43.20 -28.99
C GLU A 269 -7.67 -42.22 -29.99
N LYS A 270 -8.81 -41.58 -29.56
CA LYS A 270 -9.62 -40.74 -30.46
C LYS A 270 -9.30 -39.25 -30.35
N ALA A 271 -8.70 -38.78 -29.24
CA ALA A 271 -8.45 -37.36 -29.03
C ALA A 271 -7.16 -36.92 -29.74
N PRO A 272 -7.16 -35.71 -30.37
CA PRO A 272 -5.93 -35.14 -30.95
C PRO A 272 -4.84 -34.96 -29.89
N PRO A 273 -3.55 -35.21 -30.25
CA PRO A 273 -2.43 -35.08 -29.31
C PRO A 273 -2.36 -33.76 -28.50
N PRO A 274 -2.67 -32.58 -29.10
CA PRO A 274 -2.73 -31.31 -28.34
C PRO A 274 -3.79 -31.28 -27.25
N VAL A 275 -4.91 -31.98 -27.44
CA VAL A 275 -6.00 -32.04 -26.44
C VAL A 275 -5.59 -32.92 -25.25
N VAL A 276 -4.91 -34.06 -25.53
CA VAL A 276 -4.38 -34.93 -24.47
C VAL A 276 -3.30 -34.21 -23.67
N ALA A 277 -2.39 -33.48 -24.35
CA ALA A 277 -1.37 -32.66 -23.69
C ALA A 277 -2.01 -31.61 -22.77
N LYS A 278 -3.02 -30.87 -23.24
CA LYS A 278 -3.73 -29.88 -22.45
C LYS A 278 -4.39 -30.47 -21.20
N VAL A 279 -4.95 -31.67 -21.28
CA VAL A 279 -5.55 -32.33 -20.10
C VAL A 279 -4.48 -32.77 -19.10
N ARG A 280 -3.28 -33.17 -19.56
CA ARG A 280 -2.14 -33.49 -18.69
C ARG A 280 -1.59 -32.25 -18.00
N ASP A 281 -1.45 -31.13 -18.70
CA ASP A 281 -1.02 -29.85 -18.13
C ASP A 281 -2.04 -29.38 -17.07
N GLN A 282 -3.33 -29.48 -17.38
CA GLN A 282 -4.40 -29.19 -16.43
C GLN A 282 -4.34 -30.07 -15.18
N GLN A 283 -4.06 -31.37 -15.32
CA GLN A 283 -3.88 -32.28 -14.20
C GLN A 283 -2.71 -31.83 -13.31
N ALA A 284 -1.56 -31.54 -13.88
CA ALA A 284 -0.37 -31.11 -13.14
C ALA A 284 -0.62 -29.78 -12.39
N GLU A 285 -1.32 -28.83 -13.02
CA GLU A 285 -1.70 -27.57 -12.40
C GLU A 285 -2.66 -27.79 -11.21
N LEU A 286 -3.68 -28.64 -11.38
CA LEU A 286 -4.63 -28.99 -10.32
C LEU A 286 -3.95 -29.74 -9.16
N GLU A 287 -2.99 -30.63 -9.43
CA GLU A 287 -2.19 -31.32 -8.41
C GLU A 287 -1.38 -30.32 -7.58
N THR A 288 -0.74 -29.34 -8.24
CA THR A 288 0.02 -28.29 -7.56
C THR A 288 -0.88 -27.43 -6.66
N LYS A 289 -2.05 -27.00 -7.17
CA LYS A 289 -3.05 -26.25 -6.40
C LYS A 289 -3.58 -27.02 -5.23
N ALA A 290 -3.92 -28.30 -5.41
CA ALA A 290 -4.42 -29.16 -4.33
C ALA A 290 -3.35 -29.41 -3.25
N ALA A 291 -2.09 -29.60 -3.63
CA ALA A 291 -0.98 -29.74 -2.70
C ALA A 291 -0.79 -28.46 -1.86
N ALA A 292 -0.85 -27.28 -2.49
CA ALA A 292 -0.78 -26.00 -1.79
C ALA A 292 -1.95 -25.82 -0.81
N ALA A 293 -3.18 -26.14 -1.21
CA ALA A 293 -4.35 -26.06 -0.34
C ALA A 293 -4.25 -27.02 0.86
N ARG A 294 -3.76 -28.26 0.67
CA ARG A 294 -3.48 -29.22 1.76
C ARG A 294 -2.41 -28.70 2.73
N GLY A 295 -1.32 -28.15 2.21
CA GLY A 295 -0.27 -27.56 3.03
C GLY A 295 -0.78 -26.43 3.92
N ARG A 296 -1.66 -25.56 3.37
CA ARG A 296 -2.30 -24.48 4.15
C ARG A 296 -3.25 -25.04 5.20
N LEU A 297 -4.01 -26.07 4.88
CA LEU A 297 -4.93 -26.72 5.83
C LEU A 297 -4.16 -27.34 7.01
N ALA A 298 -3.07 -28.04 6.74
CA ALA A 298 -2.17 -28.61 7.76
C ALA A 298 -1.53 -27.52 8.65
N ALA A 299 -1.16 -26.38 8.09
CA ALA A 299 -0.59 -25.24 8.84
C ALA A 299 -1.60 -24.60 9.82
N LEU A 300 -2.91 -24.73 9.56
CA LEU A 300 -3.96 -24.23 10.46
C LEU A 300 -4.26 -25.19 11.65
N GLY A 301 -3.57 -26.32 11.73
CA GLY A 301 -3.75 -27.36 12.73
C GLY A 301 -5.06 -28.15 12.47
N GLU A 302 -4.93 -29.41 12.25
CA GLU A 302 -6.09 -30.31 12.21
C GLU A 302 -6.86 -30.32 13.54
#